data_0a9297ee54e8933ecd533cdb15654113
#
_entry.id   0a9297ee54e8933ecd533cdb15654113
#
_cell.length_a   1.000
_cell.length_b   1.000
_cell.length_c   1.000
_cell.angle_alpha   90.00
_cell.angle_beta   90.00
_cell.angle_gamma   90.00
#
_symmetry.space_group_name_H-M   'P 1'
#
loop_
_entity.id
_entity.type
_entity.pdbx_description
1 polymer ?
#
loop_
_entity_poly.entity_id
_entity_poly.type
_entity_poly.pdbx_seq_one_letter_code
_entity_poly.pdbx_strand_id
1 'polypeptide(L)'
;MLVAGVMTLSACSSAVVKPDGSYAVRQKLTALQADPNLSNRAVLPVQQAEAAVLAAEQPTKDLALASYRVKLADKKVEIAKAVAQTSYLDEQYKTLGAQQADARLDSRTQEADSARYDAKLARQDATAAEAESELAKQQALELQQQIAELNAKETERGWVVTLGDVLFDTGRAELKEGSLNNLSKLSAFLNRYQD
;
A
#
# COMPACT_ATOMS: atom_id res chain seq x y z
N MET A 1 84.50 45.58 39.03
CA MET A 1 84.03 44.83 37.82
C MET A 1 83.63 43.45 38.26
N LEU A 2 82.32 43.16 38.44
CA LEU A 2 81.82 41.83 38.78
C LEU A 2 81.24 41.22 37.50
N VAL A 3 81.80 40.13 37.04
CA VAL A 3 81.24 39.35 35.88
C VAL A 3 80.38 38.23 36.46
N ALA A 4 79.10 38.38 36.28
CA ALA A 4 78.09 37.36 36.62
C ALA A 4 77.98 36.33 35.48
N GLY A 5 78.50 35.09 35.72
CA GLY A 5 78.35 33.96 34.82
C GLY A 5 76.94 33.37 34.87
N VAL A 6 76.20 33.43 33.75
CA VAL A 6 74.93 32.76 33.60
C VAL A 6 75.22 31.29 33.23
N MET A 7 74.92 30.35 34.12
CA MET A 7 74.90 28.91 33.83
C MET A 7 73.51 28.56 33.23
N THR A 8 73.50 28.25 31.96
CA THR A 8 72.32 27.66 31.28
C THR A 8 72.26 26.16 31.57
N LEU A 9 71.32 25.73 32.42
CA LEU A 9 70.90 24.34 32.59
C LEU A 9 70.17 23.87 31.39
N SER A 10 70.80 23.14 30.46
CA SER A 10 70.20 22.36 29.43
C SER A 10 69.52 21.14 30.06
N ALA A 11 68.22 21.26 30.38
CA ALA A 11 67.39 20.13 30.74
C ALA A 11 67.14 19.29 29.47
N CYS A 12 67.84 18.16 29.31
CA CYS A 12 67.45 17.10 28.36
C CYS A 12 66.18 16.49 28.83
N SER A 13 65.04 17.02 28.39
CA SER A 13 63.75 16.32 28.46
C SER A 13 63.80 15.19 27.43
N SER A 14 64.11 13.95 27.83
CA SER A 14 63.87 12.78 26.98
C SER A 14 62.36 12.71 26.67
N ALA A 15 62.01 13.12 25.47
CA ALA A 15 60.65 13.02 24.98
C ALA A 15 60.17 11.57 25.13
N VAL A 16 59.13 11.36 25.94
CA VAL A 16 58.49 10.07 26.14
C VAL A 16 57.80 9.71 24.84
N VAL A 17 58.45 8.84 24.05
CA VAL A 17 57.90 8.43 22.74
C VAL A 17 56.82 7.39 22.98
N LYS A 18 55.64 7.63 22.44
CA LYS A 18 54.53 6.66 22.43
C LYS A 18 54.88 5.45 21.55
N PRO A 19 54.43 4.23 21.90
CA PRO A 19 54.68 3.03 21.10
C PRO A 19 54.23 3.18 19.63
N ASP A 20 55.04 2.60 18.72
CA ASP A 20 54.75 2.59 17.30
C ASP A 20 53.36 1.98 17.03
N GLY A 21 52.57 2.63 16.18
CA GLY A 21 51.20 2.22 15.83
C GLY A 21 50.10 2.72 16.78
N SER A 22 50.44 3.19 18.01
CA SER A 22 49.41 3.67 18.95
C SER A 22 48.65 4.88 18.41
N TYR A 23 49.30 5.75 17.66
CA TYR A 23 48.67 6.90 17.02
C TYR A 23 47.62 6.48 15.95
N ALA A 24 47.96 5.49 15.13
CA ALA A 24 47.02 4.98 14.10
C ALA A 24 45.75 4.37 14.73
N VAL A 25 45.92 3.62 15.84
CA VAL A 25 44.76 3.05 16.55
C VAL A 25 43.91 4.15 17.21
N ARG A 26 44.52 5.20 17.73
CA ARG A 26 43.85 6.38 18.26
C ARG A 26 42.99 7.06 17.16
N GLN A 27 43.56 7.25 15.97
CA GLN A 27 42.84 7.82 14.85
C GLN A 27 41.60 6.97 14.46
N LYS A 28 41.73 5.64 14.41
CA LYS A 28 40.60 4.74 14.14
C LYS A 28 39.51 4.90 15.19
N LEU A 29 39.84 4.97 16.48
CA LEU A 29 38.87 5.18 17.56
C LEU A 29 38.17 6.54 17.43
N THR A 30 38.96 7.59 17.19
CA THR A 30 38.42 8.95 17.00
C THR A 30 37.48 9.01 15.81
N ALA A 31 37.82 8.36 14.70
CA ALA A 31 36.92 8.27 13.53
C ALA A 31 35.62 7.54 13.86
N LEU A 32 35.64 6.46 14.63
CA LEU A 32 34.44 5.76 15.09
C LEU A 32 33.58 6.63 16.00
N GLN A 33 34.21 7.37 16.94
CA GLN A 33 33.52 8.28 17.86
C GLN A 33 32.92 9.52 17.16
N ALA A 34 33.53 9.95 16.06
CA ALA A 34 33.05 11.07 15.25
C ALA A 34 31.97 10.69 14.24
N ASP A 35 31.75 9.42 13.97
CA ASP A 35 30.75 8.96 13.01
C ASP A 35 29.33 9.12 13.60
N PRO A 36 28.49 9.98 13.03
CA PRO A 36 27.15 10.23 13.56
C PRO A 36 26.23 8.99 13.55
N ASN A 37 26.52 8.03 12.67
CA ASN A 37 25.74 6.80 12.56
C ASN A 37 26.20 5.71 13.53
N LEU A 38 27.45 5.78 14.04
CA LEU A 38 28.06 4.70 14.81
C LEU A 38 28.34 5.06 16.26
N SER A 39 28.61 6.35 16.58
CA SER A 39 29.14 6.82 17.86
C SER A 39 28.34 6.38 19.09
N ASN A 40 27.02 6.29 18.99
CA ASN A 40 26.14 5.99 20.12
C ASN A 40 25.59 4.55 20.13
N ARG A 41 26.01 3.69 19.18
CA ARG A 41 25.43 2.35 18.98
C ARG A 41 26.19 1.19 19.64
N ALA A 42 27.42 1.46 20.14
CA ALA A 42 28.29 0.47 20.79
C ALA A 42 28.98 1.05 22.01
N VAL A 43 28.23 1.64 22.95
CA VAL A 43 28.79 2.38 24.09
C VAL A 43 29.81 1.55 24.88
N LEU A 44 29.45 0.36 25.31
CA LEU A 44 30.37 -0.50 26.09
C LEU A 44 31.58 -0.97 25.28
N PRO A 45 31.47 -1.48 24.05
CA PRO A 45 32.63 -1.79 23.23
C PRO A 45 33.53 -0.58 22.95
N VAL A 46 33.00 0.61 22.76
CA VAL A 46 33.76 1.84 22.56
C VAL A 46 34.55 2.21 23.83
N GLN A 47 33.94 2.12 25.01
CA GLN A 47 34.62 2.33 26.30
C GLN A 47 35.75 1.33 26.49
N GLN A 48 35.55 0.05 26.16
CA GLN A 48 36.59 -0.97 26.23
C GLN A 48 37.75 -0.69 25.24
N ALA A 49 37.41 -0.23 24.03
CA ALA A 49 38.38 0.17 23.02
C ALA A 49 39.20 1.37 23.49
N GLU A 50 38.54 2.36 24.09
CA GLU A 50 39.19 3.57 24.64
C GLU A 50 40.15 3.21 25.75
N ALA A 51 39.80 2.37 26.71
CA ALA A 51 40.68 1.88 27.77
C ALA A 51 41.88 1.14 27.19
N ALA A 52 41.67 0.32 26.15
CA ALA A 52 42.77 -0.40 25.49
C ALA A 52 43.70 0.55 24.72
N VAL A 53 43.19 1.58 24.07
CA VAL A 53 43.96 2.61 23.36
C VAL A 53 44.79 3.42 24.36
N LEU A 54 44.20 3.83 25.48
CA LEU A 54 44.92 4.52 26.55
C LEU A 54 46.08 3.65 27.08
N ALA A 55 45.86 2.34 27.28
CA ALA A 55 46.93 1.43 27.70
C ALA A 55 48.02 1.25 26.64
N ALA A 56 47.64 1.28 25.33
CA ALA A 56 48.59 1.18 24.23
C ALA A 56 49.45 2.44 24.05
N GLU A 57 48.97 3.60 24.50
CA GLU A 57 49.70 4.86 24.47
C GLU A 57 50.67 5.03 25.62
N GLN A 58 50.62 4.14 26.66
CA GLN A 58 51.53 4.22 27.79
C GLN A 58 52.95 3.81 27.38
N PRO A 59 53.95 4.64 27.63
CA PRO A 59 55.32 4.32 27.33
C PRO A 59 55.83 3.10 28.13
N THR A 60 56.59 2.24 27.46
CA THR A 60 57.23 1.08 28.10
C THR A 60 58.54 0.78 27.42
N LYS A 61 59.48 0.24 28.19
CA LYS A 61 60.77 -0.23 27.68
C LYS A 61 60.68 -1.64 27.07
N ASP A 62 59.56 -2.36 27.36
CA ASP A 62 59.31 -3.67 26.84
C ASP A 62 58.61 -3.53 25.49
N LEU A 63 59.34 -3.74 24.40
CA LEU A 63 58.82 -3.65 23.02
C LEU A 63 57.77 -4.73 22.72
N ALA A 64 57.88 -5.92 23.32
CA ALA A 64 56.93 -6.99 23.13
C ALA A 64 55.57 -6.61 23.78
N LEU A 65 55.59 -6.07 24.99
CA LEU A 65 54.42 -5.57 25.68
C LEU A 65 53.82 -4.38 24.95
N ALA A 66 54.61 -3.46 24.41
CA ALA A 66 54.13 -2.35 23.60
C ALA A 66 53.38 -2.83 22.37
N SER A 67 53.98 -3.73 21.60
CA SER A 67 53.38 -4.33 20.40
C SER A 67 52.07 -5.10 20.72
N TYR A 68 52.07 -5.86 21.82
CA TYR A 68 50.84 -6.57 22.26
C TYR A 68 49.70 -5.60 22.58
N ARG A 69 49.96 -4.53 23.35
CA ARG A 69 48.97 -3.53 23.73
C ARG A 69 48.41 -2.82 22.52
N VAL A 70 49.23 -2.45 21.53
CA VAL A 70 48.75 -1.84 20.27
C VAL A 70 47.85 -2.78 19.48
N LYS A 71 48.25 -4.05 19.33
CA LYS A 71 47.41 -5.07 18.65
C LYS A 71 46.10 -5.31 19.37
N LEU A 72 46.12 -5.37 20.71
CA LEU A 72 44.89 -5.54 21.50
C LEU A 72 43.96 -4.35 21.34
N ALA A 73 44.48 -3.12 21.39
CA ALA A 73 43.71 -1.91 21.18
C ALA A 73 43.10 -1.87 19.78
N ASP A 74 43.87 -2.20 18.73
CA ASP A 74 43.37 -2.28 17.36
C ASP A 74 42.21 -3.26 17.25
N LYS A 75 42.34 -4.48 17.81
CA LYS A 75 41.24 -5.46 17.82
C LYS A 75 40.01 -4.97 18.58
N LYS A 76 40.20 -4.27 19.71
CA LYS A 76 39.05 -3.70 20.46
C LYS A 76 38.35 -2.62 19.69
N VAL A 77 39.06 -1.75 18.96
CA VAL A 77 38.47 -0.73 18.09
C VAL A 77 37.68 -1.38 16.92
N GLU A 78 38.28 -2.40 16.29
CA GLU A 78 37.59 -3.13 15.20
C GLU A 78 36.30 -3.83 15.71
N ILE A 79 36.33 -4.45 16.90
CA ILE A 79 35.15 -5.04 17.52
C ILE A 79 34.09 -3.96 17.81
N ALA A 80 34.47 -2.83 18.39
CA ALA A 80 33.55 -1.73 18.67
C ALA A 80 32.87 -1.21 17.39
N LYS A 81 33.69 -1.06 16.33
CA LYS A 81 33.19 -0.65 15.01
C LYS A 81 32.19 -1.68 14.43
N ALA A 82 32.52 -2.96 14.47
CA ALA A 82 31.66 -4.02 13.97
C ALA A 82 30.31 -4.08 14.71
N VAL A 83 30.34 -3.99 16.06
CA VAL A 83 29.10 -3.95 16.87
C VAL A 83 28.25 -2.72 16.55
N ALA A 84 28.88 -1.54 16.41
CA ALA A 84 28.16 -0.32 16.04
C ALA A 84 27.52 -0.43 14.66
N GLN A 85 28.25 -0.98 13.68
CA GLN A 85 27.72 -1.21 12.33
C GLN A 85 26.56 -2.21 12.33
N THR A 86 26.66 -3.30 13.06
CA THR A 86 25.58 -4.28 13.19
C THR A 86 24.33 -3.62 13.78
N SER A 87 24.48 -2.87 14.86
CA SER A 87 23.34 -2.15 15.47
C SER A 87 22.71 -1.13 14.52
N TYR A 88 23.51 -0.43 13.74
CA TYR A 88 23.03 0.49 12.72
C TYR A 88 22.21 -0.22 11.62
N LEU A 89 22.76 -1.33 11.11
CA LEU A 89 22.07 -2.11 10.08
C LEU A 89 20.77 -2.73 10.60
N ASP A 90 20.75 -3.25 11.82
CA ASP A 90 19.56 -3.80 12.46
C ASP A 90 18.45 -2.76 12.57
N GLU A 91 18.78 -1.52 12.90
CA GLU A 91 17.83 -0.42 12.94
C GLU A 91 17.28 -0.08 11.54
N GLN A 92 18.17 -0.06 10.53
CA GLN A 92 17.75 0.14 9.14
C GLN A 92 16.81 -0.98 8.67
N TYR A 93 17.12 -2.25 8.98
CA TYR A 93 16.24 -3.38 8.65
C TYR A 93 14.87 -3.27 9.29
N LYS A 94 14.80 -2.88 10.56
CA LYS A 94 13.53 -2.67 11.26
C LYS A 94 12.71 -1.54 10.63
N THR A 95 13.36 -0.44 10.31
CA THR A 95 12.71 0.72 9.67
C THR A 95 12.15 0.34 8.28
N LEU A 96 12.97 -0.31 7.45
CA LEU A 96 12.55 -0.77 6.12
C LEU A 96 11.44 -1.82 6.21
N GLY A 97 11.51 -2.72 7.19
CA GLY A 97 10.47 -3.71 7.44
C GLY A 97 9.12 -3.06 7.81
N ALA A 98 9.14 -2.04 8.66
CA ALA A 98 7.95 -1.27 9.02
C ALA A 98 7.38 -0.54 7.79
N GLN A 99 8.21 0.17 7.04
CA GLN A 99 7.79 0.86 5.81
C GLN A 99 7.18 -0.10 4.78
N GLN A 100 7.77 -1.29 4.64
CA GLN A 100 7.25 -2.32 3.73
C GLN A 100 5.89 -2.86 4.21
N ALA A 101 5.70 -3.04 5.52
CA ALA A 101 4.43 -3.47 6.10
C ALA A 101 3.34 -2.41 5.88
N ASP A 102 3.65 -1.13 6.11
CA ASP A 102 2.74 -0.01 5.90
C ASP A 102 2.34 0.09 4.41
N ALA A 103 3.30 0.04 3.49
CA ALA A 103 3.01 0.07 2.06
C ALA A 103 2.13 -1.09 1.58
N ARG A 104 2.32 -2.30 2.17
CA ARG A 104 1.44 -3.44 1.89
C ARG A 104 0.04 -3.23 2.43
N LEU A 105 -0.10 -2.66 3.62
CA LEU A 105 -1.39 -2.35 4.21
C LEU A 105 -2.15 -1.32 3.37
N ASP A 106 -1.47 -0.25 2.94
CA ASP A 106 -2.05 0.78 2.08
C ASP A 106 -2.52 0.19 0.74
N SER A 107 -1.70 -0.64 0.09
CA SER A 107 -2.08 -1.33 -1.15
C SER A 107 -3.32 -2.21 -0.95
N ARG A 108 -3.36 -3.01 0.13
CA ARG A 108 -4.52 -3.85 0.44
C ARG A 108 -5.79 -3.05 0.75
N THR A 109 -5.63 -1.91 1.40
CA THR A 109 -6.75 -1.01 1.69
C THR A 109 -7.33 -0.44 0.39
N GLN A 110 -6.47 0.04 -0.50
CA GLN A 110 -6.88 0.55 -1.81
C GLN A 110 -7.55 -0.54 -2.67
N GLU A 111 -6.99 -1.75 -2.72
CA GLU A 111 -7.60 -2.89 -3.42
C GLU A 111 -9.00 -3.22 -2.85
N ALA A 112 -9.13 -3.25 -1.52
CA ALA A 112 -10.41 -3.52 -0.87
C ALA A 112 -11.45 -2.42 -1.13
N ASP A 113 -11.05 -1.16 -1.12
CA ASP A 113 -11.95 -0.04 -1.39
C ASP A 113 -12.37 0.00 -2.86
N SER A 114 -11.47 -0.29 -3.79
CA SER A 114 -11.80 -0.47 -5.21
C SER A 114 -12.80 -1.61 -5.41
N ALA A 115 -12.54 -2.78 -4.84
CA ALA A 115 -13.44 -3.93 -4.94
C ALA A 115 -14.83 -3.65 -4.33
N ARG A 116 -14.90 -2.91 -3.22
CA ARG A 116 -16.18 -2.46 -2.63
C ARG A 116 -16.94 -1.52 -3.54
N TYR A 117 -16.24 -0.59 -4.18
CA TYR A 117 -16.85 0.33 -5.14
C TYR A 117 -17.40 -0.41 -6.34
N ASP A 118 -16.63 -1.31 -6.94
CA ASP A 118 -17.04 -2.13 -8.08
C ASP A 118 -18.23 -3.02 -7.73
N ALA A 119 -18.22 -3.65 -6.56
CA ALA A 119 -19.34 -4.45 -6.07
C ALA A 119 -20.62 -3.60 -5.85
N LYS A 120 -20.47 -2.35 -5.42
CA LYS A 120 -21.60 -1.42 -5.28
C LYS A 120 -22.21 -1.07 -6.64
N LEU A 121 -21.38 -0.76 -7.63
CA LEU A 121 -21.83 -0.49 -9.00
C LEU A 121 -22.54 -1.71 -9.58
N ALA A 122 -21.95 -2.89 -9.50
CA ALA A 122 -22.55 -4.12 -10.00
C ALA A 122 -23.90 -4.43 -9.34
N ARG A 123 -24.07 -4.13 -8.04
CA ARG A 123 -25.37 -4.27 -7.37
C ARG A 123 -26.40 -3.26 -7.89
N GLN A 124 -26.00 -2.02 -8.14
CA GLN A 124 -26.88 -1.00 -8.71
C GLN A 124 -27.35 -1.40 -10.12
N ASP A 125 -26.42 -1.87 -10.95
CA ASP A 125 -26.73 -2.34 -12.30
C ASP A 125 -27.67 -3.57 -12.26
N ALA A 126 -27.43 -4.51 -11.37
CA ALA A 126 -28.30 -5.68 -11.19
C ALA A 126 -29.71 -5.27 -10.75
N THR A 127 -29.86 -4.34 -9.80
CA THR A 127 -31.18 -3.86 -9.36
C THR A 127 -31.91 -3.09 -10.45
N ALA A 128 -31.21 -2.32 -11.27
CA ALA A 128 -31.77 -1.63 -12.42
C ALA A 128 -32.27 -2.63 -13.49
N ALA A 129 -31.48 -3.64 -13.81
CA ALA A 129 -31.83 -4.70 -14.74
C ALA A 129 -33.02 -5.55 -14.24
N GLU A 130 -33.09 -5.84 -12.94
CA GLU A 130 -34.27 -6.51 -12.35
C GLU A 130 -35.53 -5.66 -12.47
N ALA A 131 -35.46 -4.36 -12.18
CA ALA A 131 -36.58 -3.44 -12.31
C ALA A 131 -37.07 -3.33 -13.76
N GLU A 132 -36.13 -3.24 -14.72
CA GLU A 132 -36.47 -3.24 -16.15
C GLU A 132 -37.14 -4.56 -16.58
N SER A 133 -36.61 -5.71 -16.12
CA SER A 133 -37.21 -7.02 -16.38
C SER A 133 -38.62 -7.14 -15.82
N GLU A 134 -38.86 -6.66 -14.59
CA GLU A 134 -40.21 -6.67 -14.00
C GLU A 134 -41.17 -5.75 -14.74
N LEU A 135 -40.72 -4.58 -15.18
CA LEU A 135 -41.54 -3.68 -16.00
C LEU A 135 -41.91 -4.33 -17.34
N ALA A 136 -40.94 -4.95 -18.00
CA ALA A 136 -41.19 -5.67 -19.26
C ALA A 136 -42.21 -6.84 -19.09
N LYS A 137 -42.11 -7.58 -17.98
CA LYS A 137 -43.06 -8.65 -17.64
C LYS A 137 -44.46 -8.09 -17.41
N GLN A 138 -44.59 -6.97 -16.68
CA GLN A 138 -45.88 -6.33 -16.46
C GLN A 138 -46.51 -5.85 -17.78
N GLN A 139 -45.72 -5.23 -18.65
CA GLN A 139 -46.18 -4.82 -19.97
C GLN A 139 -46.62 -6.01 -20.84
N ALA A 140 -45.87 -7.10 -20.80
CA ALA A 140 -46.23 -8.32 -21.53
C ALA A 140 -47.55 -8.93 -21.02
N LEU A 141 -47.75 -8.97 -19.69
CA LEU A 141 -49.02 -9.44 -19.10
C LEU A 141 -50.18 -8.53 -19.45
N GLU A 142 -50.03 -7.20 -19.42
CA GLU A 142 -51.06 -6.24 -19.83
C GLU A 142 -51.45 -6.44 -21.31
N LEU A 143 -50.43 -6.57 -22.19
CA LEU A 143 -50.68 -6.86 -23.60
C LEU A 143 -51.42 -8.18 -23.80
N GLN A 144 -51.03 -9.23 -23.08
CA GLN A 144 -51.66 -10.54 -23.13
C GLN A 144 -53.15 -10.48 -22.69
N GLN A 145 -53.45 -9.71 -21.66
CA GLN A 145 -54.83 -9.46 -21.21
C GLN A 145 -55.65 -8.70 -22.28
N GLN A 146 -55.07 -7.65 -22.87
CA GLN A 146 -55.73 -6.89 -23.93
C GLN A 146 -56.02 -7.75 -25.17
N ILE A 147 -55.08 -8.62 -25.55
CA ILE A 147 -55.24 -9.59 -26.64
C ILE A 147 -56.35 -10.59 -26.31
N ALA A 148 -56.41 -11.09 -25.08
CA ALA A 148 -57.46 -11.99 -24.62
C ALA A 148 -58.86 -11.33 -24.63
N GLU A 149 -58.98 -10.06 -24.22
CA GLU A 149 -60.21 -9.29 -24.24
C GLU A 149 -60.75 -9.05 -25.68
N LEU A 150 -59.83 -8.99 -26.67
CA LEU A 150 -60.16 -8.87 -28.08
C LEU A 150 -60.58 -10.21 -28.72
N ASN A 151 -60.54 -11.34 -27.98
CA ASN A 151 -60.72 -12.69 -28.52
C ASN A 151 -59.81 -12.97 -29.72
N ALA A 152 -58.57 -12.43 -29.66
CA ALA A 152 -57.58 -12.57 -30.71
C ALA A 152 -56.91 -13.96 -30.62
N LYS A 153 -56.75 -14.61 -31.78
CA LYS A 153 -56.01 -15.89 -31.92
C LYS A 153 -54.78 -15.69 -32.76
N GLU A 154 -53.68 -16.21 -32.29
CA GLU A 154 -52.43 -16.24 -33.05
C GLU A 154 -52.54 -17.25 -34.19
N THR A 155 -52.13 -16.83 -35.37
CA THR A 155 -52.07 -17.68 -36.57
C THR A 155 -50.75 -17.46 -37.30
N GLU A 156 -50.41 -18.33 -38.25
CA GLU A 156 -49.19 -18.19 -39.08
C GLU A 156 -49.12 -16.87 -39.87
N ARG A 157 -50.25 -16.18 -40.03
CA ARG A 157 -50.41 -14.89 -40.76
C ARG A 157 -50.51 -13.68 -39.84
N GLY A 158 -50.41 -13.89 -38.51
CA GLY A 158 -50.56 -12.86 -37.50
C GLY A 158 -51.78 -13.07 -36.59
N TRP A 159 -52.13 -12.07 -35.82
CA TRP A 159 -53.25 -12.12 -34.89
C TRP A 159 -54.57 -11.92 -35.60
N VAL A 160 -55.47 -12.87 -35.45
CA VAL A 160 -56.86 -12.80 -36.01
C VAL A 160 -57.81 -12.46 -34.88
N VAL A 161 -58.46 -11.31 -34.98
CA VAL A 161 -59.52 -10.85 -34.04
C VAL A 161 -60.88 -11.25 -34.58
N THR A 162 -61.61 -12.02 -33.77
CA THR A 162 -62.99 -12.39 -34.12
C THR A 162 -63.95 -11.40 -33.49
N LEU A 163 -64.63 -10.59 -34.35
CA LEU A 163 -65.59 -9.59 -33.92
C LEU A 163 -66.99 -10.21 -33.74
N GLY A 164 -67.13 -11.11 -32.75
CA GLY A 164 -68.43 -11.68 -32.32
C GLY A 164 -69.42 -12.09 -33.39
N ASP A 165 -70.32 -12.92 -33.01
CA ASP A 165 -71.11 -13.73 -33.94
C ASP A 165 -72.08 -12.97 -34.92
N VAL A 166 -72.48 -11.77 -34.66
CA VAL A 166 -73.31 -11.01 -35.62
C VAL A 166 -73.13 -9.52 -35.38
N LEU A 167 -72.42 -8.85 -36.31
CA LEU A 167 -72.22 -7.40 -36.28
C LEU A 167 -73.48 -6.65 -36.58
N PHE A 168 -74.41 -7.28 -37.36
CA PHE A 168 -75.65 -6.70 -37.86
C PHE A 168 -76.85 -7.62 -37.59
N ASP A 169 -78.01 -7.09 -37.37
CA ASP A 169 -79.28 -7.85 -37.37
C ASP A 169 -79.65 -8.30 -38.77
N THR A 170 -80.35 -9.41 -38.87
CA THR A 170 -80.82 -9.93 -40.18
C THR A 170 -81.61 -8.90 -40.92
N GLY A 171 -81.08 -8.48 -42.10
CA GLY A 171 -81.74 -7.49 -42.97
C GLY A 171 -81.50 -6.03 -42.54
N ARG A 172 -80.61 -5.72 -41.59
CA ARG A 172 -80.30 -4.35 -41.17
C ARG A 172 -78.80 -4.03 -41.46
N ALA A 173 -78.54 -2.75 -41.74
CA ALA A 173 -77.19 -2.24 -41.95
C ALA A 173 -76.61 -1.51 -40.68
N GLU A 174 -77.36 -1.48 -39.59
CA GLU A 174 -76.99 -0.86 -38.33
C GLU A 174 -76.27 -1.86 -37.44
N LEU A 175 -75.14 -1.42 -36.85
CA LEU A 175 -74.35 -2.22 -35.92
C LEU A 175 -75.14 -2.45 -34.62
N LYS A 176 -75.09 -3.66 -34.10
CA LYS A 176 -75.62 -3.97 -32.77
C LYS A 176 -74.82 -3.26 -31.68
N GLU A 177 -75.48 -2.83 -30.58
CA GLU A 177 -74.78 -2.14 -29.44
C GLU A 177 -73.63 -2.93 -28.88
N GLY A 178 -73.68 -4.26 -28.77
CA GLY A 178 -72.61 -5.13 -28.35
C GLY A 178 -71.38 -5.12 -29.29
N SER A 179 -71.62 -4.97 -30.60
CA SER A 179 -70.56 -4.92 -31.63
C SER A 179 -69.81 -3.59 -31.63
N LEU A 180 -70.51 -2.47 -31.31
CA LEU A 180 -69.95 -1.14 -31.18
C LEU A 180 -68.87 -1.15 -30.05
N ASN A 181 -69.11 -1.85 -28.94
CA ASN A 181 -68.17 -1.95 -27.82
C ASN A 181 -66.95 -2.70 -28.22
N ASN A 182 -67.03 -3.83 -28.94
CA ASN A 182 -65.90 -4.60 -29.42
C ASN A 182 -65.07 -3.85 -30.47
N LEU A 183 -65.72 -3.13 -31.40
CA LEU A 183 -65.05 -2.27 -32.37
C LEU A 183 -64.32 -1.09 -31.71
N SER A 184 -64.95 -0.50 -30.67
CA SER A 184 -64.28 0.57 -29.88
C SER A 184 -63.03 0.08 -29.18
N LYS A 185 -63.10 -1.11 -28.58
CA LYS A 185 -61.89 -1.74 -27.96
C LYS A 185 -60.78 -2.02 -28.99
N LEU A 186 -61.12 -2.58 -30.14
CA LEU A 186 -60.19 -2.82 -31.23
C LEU A 186 -59.56 -1.53 -31.75
N SER A 187 -60.36 -0.48 -31.96
CA SER A 187 -59.90 0.83 -32.39
C SER A 187 -58.95 1.46 -31.36
N ALA A 188 -59.25 1.36 -30.06
CA ALA A 188 -58.40 1.84 -29.00
C ALA A 188 -57.04 1.08 -28.96
N PHE A 189 -57.10 -0.24 -29.17
CA PHE A 189 -55.88 -1.06 -29.23
C PHE A 189 -55.03 -0.68 -30.45
N LEU A 190 -55.59 -0.58 -31.66
CA LEU A 190 -54.84 -0.23 -32.86
C LEU A 190 -54.27 1.21 -32.81
N ASN A 191 -55.01 2.14 -32.18
CA ASN A 191 -54.50 3.51 -32.01
C ASN A 191 -53.34 3.60 -30.98
N ARG A 192 -53.29 2.67 -30.05
CA ARG A 192 -52.23 2.63 -29.03
C ARG A 192 -50.96 1.96 -29.52
N TYR A 193 -51.09 1.00 -30.45
CA TYR A 193 -50.00 0.20 -31.01
C TYR A 193 -50.03 0.34 -32.54
N GLN A 194 -49.46 1.45 -33.03
CA GLN A 194 -49.47 1.81 -34.48
C GLN A 194 -48.32 1.22 -35.28
N ASP A 195 -47.45 0.40 -34.65
CA ASP A 195 -46.28 -0.22 -35.30
C ASP A 195 -46.54 -1.65 -35.74
#